data_19722f14e432a1ee2eebe3351674872e
#
_entry.id   19722f14e432a1ee2eebe3351674872e
#
_cell.length_a   1.000
_cell.length_b   1.000
_cell.length_c   1.000
_cell.angle_alpha   90.00
_cell.angle_beta   90.00
_cell.angle_gamma   90.00
#
_symmetry.space_group_name_H-M   'P 1'
#
loop_
_entity.id
_entity.type
_entity.pdbx_description
1 polymer ?
#
loop_
_entity_poly.entity_id
_entity_poly.type
_entity_poly.pdbx_seq_one_letter_code
_entity_poly.pdbx_strand_id
1 'polypeptide(L)'
;MISNIGIIKGLVREFYQTRMVVRIDNDDLEPFFLTKGKLVAFDCEEFDLWNKPYKLVCKMTQDKLESLCVGCKIARVLFLVFQPTGHELQMTDMESLHLVNKSFETVTWGIGSWHEDSVRLVTLVEVVSQ
;
A
#
# COMPACT_ATOMS: atom_id res chain seq x y z
N MET A 1 13.11 0.00 -2.12
CA MET A 1 12.50 -0.37 -0.82
C MET A 1 12.84 0.68 0.22
N ILE A 2 11.84 1.19 0.90
CA ILE A 2 12.00 2.24 1.91
C ILE A 2 12.07 1.57 3.28
N SER A 3 13.12 1.83 4.05
CA SER A 3 13.29 1.29 5.40
C SER A 3 13.48 2.38 6.47
N ASN A 4 13.57 3.63 6.07
CA ASN A 4 13.68 4.75 7.01
C ASN A 4 12.34 5.03 7.67
N ILE A 5 12.28 4.90 8.99
CA ILE A 5 11.03 5.03 9.75
C ILE A 5 10.42 6.44 9.63
N GLY A 6 11.24 7.46 9.56
CA GLY A 6 10.77 8.83 9.40
C GLY A 6 10.08 9.06 8.05
N ILE A 7 10.63 8.46 6.98
CA ILE A 7 10.03 8.51 5.64
C ILE A 7 8.71 7.74 5.64
N ILE A 8 8.67 6.55 6.24
CA ILE A 8 7.46 5.74 6.33
C ILE A 8 6.36 6.49 7.09
N LYS A 9 6.69 7.12 8.21
CA LYS A 9 5.74 7.96 8.96
C LYS A 9 5.23 9.12 8.11
N GLY A 10 6.09 9.69 7.27
CA GLY A 10 5.70 10.75 6.33
C GLY A 10 4.69 10.28 5.31
N LEU A 11 4.86 9.07 4.77
CA LEU A 11 3.91 8.47 3.82
C LEU A 11 2.54 8.25 4.47
N VAL A 12 2.52 7.77 5.71
CA VAL A 12 1.29 7.59 6.47
C VAL A 12 0.60 8.94 6.71
N ARG A 13 1.35 9.98 7.07
CA ARG A 13 0.80 11.34 7.24
C ARG A 13 0.18 11.87 5.96
N GLU A 14 0.81 11.65 4.82
CA GLU A 14 0.24 12.03 3.52
C GLU A 14 -1.11 11.35 3.31
N PHE A 15 -1.22 10.08 3.66
CA PHE A 15 -2.49 9.35 3.55
C PHE A 15 -3.56 9.97 4.47
N TYR A 16 -3.21 10.36 5.68
CA TYR A 16 -4.15 11.02 6.60
C TYR A 16 -4.63 12.39 6.12
N GLN A 17 -3.92 13.01 5.17
CA GLN A 17 -4.34 14.27 4.55
C GLN A 17 -5.36 14.07 3.44
N THR A 18 -5.59 12.83 3.00
CA THR A 18 -6.61 12.53 2.00
C THR A 18 -7.99 12.50 2.66
N ARG A 19 -9.05 12.54 1.82
CA ARG A 19 -10.40 12.26 2.28
C ARG A 19 -10.57 10.74 2.30
N MET A 20 -10.53 10.14 3.48
CA MET A 20 -10.60 8.69 3.62
C MET A 20 -12.00 8.16 3.26
N VAL A 21 -12.01 7.20 2.35
CA VAL A 21 -13.19 6.43 1.95
C VAL A 21 -13.22 5.11 2.72
N VAL A 22 -12.07 4.44 2.81
CA VAL A 22 -11.86 3.30 3.70
C VAL A 22 -10.81 3.72 4.70
N ARG A 23 -11.23 3.84 5.95
CA ARG A 23 -10.39 4.39 7.03
C ARG A 23 -9.41 3.37 7.55
N ILE A 24 -8.24 3.86 7.94
CA ILE A 24 -7.32 3.17 8.84
C ILE A 24 -7.19 3.99 10.10
N ASP A 25 -6.93 3.33 11.22
CA ASP A 25 -6.74 3.98 12.51
C ASP A 25 -5.42 3.53 13.17
N ASN A 26 -5.17 3.99 14.39
CA ASN A 26 -3.96 3.65 15.12
C ASN A 26 -3.82 2.15 15.38
N ASP A 27 -4.93 1.43 15.56
CA ASP A 27 -4.91 -0.02 15.79
C ASP A 27 -4.42 -0.76 14.55
N ASP A 28 -4.70 -0.24 13.35
CA ASP A 28 -4.21 -0.81 12.10
C ASP A 28 -2.70 -0.57 11.92
N LEU A 29 -2.20 0.58 12.37
CA LEU A 29 -0.81 1.00 12.18
C LEU A 29 0.13 0.48 13.26
N GLU A 30 -0.36 0.37 14.49
CA GLU A 30 0.47 0.05 15.66
C GLU A 30 1.30 -1.23 15.49
N PRO A 31 0.76 -2.34 14.96
CA PRO A 31 1.56 -3.55 14.77
C PRO A 31 2.78 -3.36 13.88
N PHE A 32 2.69 -2.44 12.89
CA PHE A 32 3.81 -2.14 12.00
C PHE A 32 4.90 -1.34 12.69
N PHE A 33 4.51 -0.31 13.45
CA PHE A 33 5.48 0.58 14.11
C PHE A 33 6.06 0.00 15.39
N LEU A 34 5.40 -0.98 16.01
CA LEU A 34 5.90 -1.68 17.20
C LEU A 34 6.53 -3.04 16.87
N THR A 35 6.75 -3.35 15.60
CA THR A 35 7.31 -4.63 15.20
C THR A 35 8.70 -4.86 15.81
N LYS A 36 8.98 -6.10 16.18
CA LYS A 36 10.32 -6.56 16.59
C LYS A 36 11.16 -6.95 15.38
N GLY A 37 10.53 -7.12 14.22
CA GLY A 37 11.21 -7.35 12.95
C GLY A 37 11.59 -6.05 12.28
N LYS A 38 11.44 -6.01 10.95
CA LYS A 38 11.68 -4.81 10.15
C LYS A 38 10.38 -4.28 9.57
N LEU A 39 10.23 -2.96 9.59
CA LEU A 39 9.20 -2.27 8.84
C LEU A 39 9.82 -1.74 7.56
N VAL A 40 9.25 -2.13 6.42
CA VAL A 40 9.65 -1.60 5.11
C VAL A 40 8.42 -1.11 4.37
N ALA A 41 8.62 -0.26 3.38
CA ALA A 41 7.52 0.27 2.58
C ALA A 41 7.89 0.31 1.10
N PHE A 42 6.87 0.23 0.26
CA PHE A 42 6.95 0.46 -1.17
C PHE A 42 6.00 1.59 -1.53
N ASP A 43 6.39 2.39 -2.51
CA ASP A 43 5.61 3.53 -2.99
C ASP A 43 5.57 3.44 -4.52
N CYS A 44 4.42 3.09 -5.05
CA CYS A 44 4.21 2.93 -6.49
C CYS A 44 3.16 3.95 -6.94
N GLU A 45 3.46 4.67 -8.02
CA GLU A 45 2.62 5.75 -8.52
C GLU A 45 2.51 5.69 -10.03
N GLU A 46 1.31 5.94 -10.58
CA GLU A 46 1.05 5.98 -12.00
C GLU A 46 0.31 7.26 -12.37
N PHE A 47 0.88 8.03 -13.28
CA PHE A 47 0.36 9.33 -13.74
C PHE A 47 -0.53 9.22 -14.98
N ASP A 48 -0.44 8.12 -15.73
CA ASP A 48 -1.30 7.88 -16.88
C ASP A 48 -2.64 7.30 -16.43
N LEU A 49 -3.60 8.19 -16.17
CA LEU A 49 -4.91 7.82 -15.63
C LEU A 49 -5.81 7.10 -16.65
N TRP A 50 -5.42 7.07 -17.93
CA TRP A 50 -6.22 6.46 -19.00
C TRP A 50 -5.78 5.05 -19.35
N ASN A 51 -4.68 4.55 -18.76
CA ASN A 51 -4.09 3.25 -19.06
C ASN A 51 -4.07 2.32 -17.85
N LYS A 52 -5.24 2.05 -17.27
CA LYS A 52 -5.44 1.11 -16.17
C LYS A 52 -4.44 1.33 -15.02
N PRO A 53 -4.42 2.53 -14.42
CA PRO A 53 -3.39 2.90 -13.43
C PRO A 53 -3.41 2.03 -12.18
N TYR A 54 -4.58 1.59 -11.71
CA TYR A 54 -4.68 0.71 -10.54
C TYR A 54 -4.04 -0.65 -10.79
N LYS A 55 -4.27 -1.21 -11.97
CA LYS A 55 -3.65 -2.48 -12.37
C LYS A 55 -2.13 -2.37 -12.41
N LEU A 56 -1.61 -1.26 -12.92
CA LEU A 56 -0.18 -1.03 -13.03
C LEU A 56 0.50 -0.89 -11.66
N VAL A 57 -0.07 -0.10 -10.75
CA VAL A 57 0.52 0.04 -9.41
C VAL A 57 0.42 -1.26 -8.61
N CYS A 58 -0.65 -2.03 -8.79
CA CYS A 58 -0.78 -3.34 -8.15
C CYS A 58 0.28 -4.32 -8.66
N LYS A 59 0.51 -4.33 -9.96
CA LYS A 59 1.55 -5.19 -10.55
C LYS A 59 2.95 -4.82 -10.07
N MET A 60 3.27 -3.53 -10.05
CA MET A 60 4.56 -3.05 -9.54
C MET A 60 4.76 -3.45 -8.09
N THR A 61 3.71 -3.30 -7.27
CA THR A 61 3.75 -3.67 -5.86
C THR A 61 3.91 -5.16 -5.67
N GLN A 62 3.18 -5.95 -6.44
CA GLN A 62 3.28 -7.42 -6.40
C GLN A 62 4.70 -7.89 -6.71
N ASP A 63 5.31 -7.34 -7.76
CA ASP A 63 6.69 -7.69 -8.14
C ASP A 63 7.68 -7.39 -7.00
N LYS A 64 7.50 -6.25 -6.32
CA LYS A 64 8.35 -5.88 -5.18
C LYS A 64 8.14 -6.81 -3.99
N LEU A 65 6.90 -7.17 -3.69
CA LEU A 65 6.58 -8.10 -2.60
C LEU A 65 7.14 -9.50 -2.88
N GLU A 66 7.02 -9.99 -4.10
CA GLU A 66 7.58 -11.28 -4.51
C GLU A 66 9.09 -11.31 -4.35
N SER A 67 9.78 -10.24 -4.74
CA SER A 67 11.23 -10.11 -4.56
C SER A 67 11.61 -10.14 -3.07
N LEU A 68 10.83 -9.49 -2.23
CA LEU A 68 11.07 -9.48 -0.79
C LEU A 68 10.87 -10.86 -0.16
N CYS A 69 9.88 -11.61 -0.62
CA CYS A 69 9.59 -12.95 -0.10
C CYS A 69 10.70 -13.97 -0.34
N VAL A 70 11.60 -13.74 -1.30
CA VAL A 70 12.70 -14.66 -1.61
C VAL A 70 13.64 -14.84 -0.41
N GLY A 71 13.88 -13.80 0.37
CA GLY A 71 14.81 -13.86 1.51
C GLY A 71 14.18 -13.62 2.86
N CYS A 72 12.88 -13.34 2.92
CA CYS A 72 12.22 -12.88 4.14
C CYS A 72 10.83 -13.47 4.28
N LYS A 73 10.34 -13.52 5.51
CA LYS A 73 8.95 -13.85 5.80
C LYS A 73 8.17 -12.56 6.07
N ILE A 74 7.05 -12.39 5.38
CA ILE A 74 6.14 -11.26 5.57
C ILE A 74 5.05 -11.68 6.57
N ALA A 75 4.93 -10.92 7.66
CA ALA A 75 3.91 -11.18 8.68
C ALA A 75 2.62 -10.40 8.40
N ARG A 76 2.74 -9.13 8.00
CA ARG A 76 1.59 -8.24 7.79
C ARG A 76 1.84 -7.32 6.62
N VAL A 77 0.76 -6.96 5.93
CA VAL A 77 0.79 -5.98 4.84
C VAL A 77 -0.37 -4.99 5.02
N LEU A 78 -0.07 -3.72 4.86
CA LEU A 78 -1.07 -2.64 4.83
C LEU A 78 -0.95 -1.91 3.50
N PHE A 79 -2.05 -1.84 2.75
CA PHE A 79 -2.11 -1.11 1.50
C PHE A 79 -2.84 0.22 1.70
N LEU A 80 -2.23 1.31 1.26
CA LEU A 80 -2.81 2.65 1.27
C LEU A 80 -3.00 3.11 -0.17
N VAL A 81 -4.25 3.16 -0.62
CA VAL A 81 -4.60 3.56 -1.98
C VAL A 81 -4.93 5.04 -1.98
N PHE A 82 -4.23 5.81 -2.82
CA PHE A 82 -4.52 7.22 -3.08
C PHE A 82 -5.24 7.28 -4.43
N GLN A 83 -6.53 7.63 -4.40
CA GLN A 83 -7.33 7.71 -5.62
C GLN A 83 -7.54 9.17 -6.04
N PRO A 84 -7.21 9.52 -7.29
CA PRO A 84 -7.44 10.89 -7.77
C PRO A 84 -8.92 11.16 -7.94
N THR A 85 -9.32 12.39 -7.63
CA THR A 85 -10.71 12.84 -7.82
C THR A 85 -11.09 12.73 -9.30
N GLY A 86 -12.22 12.12 -9.59
CA GLY A 86 -12.68 11.87 -10.97
C GLY A 86 -12.20 10.54 -11.57
N HIS A 87 -11.25 9.86 -10.92
CA HIS A 87 -10.70 8.57 -11.35
C HIS A 87 -10.68 7.59 -10.18
N GLU A 88 -11.78 7.53 -9.44
CA GLU A 88 -11.91 6.70 -8.25
C GLU A 88 -11.85 5.21 -8.61
N LEU A 89 -11.44 4.43 -7.63
CA LEU A 89 -11.36 2.97 -7.72
C LEU A 89 -12.73 2.38 -8.09
N GLN A 90 -12.75 1.54 -9.13
CA GLN A 90 -13.96 0.87 -9.63
C GLN A 90 -13.95 -0.62 -9.27
N MET A 91 -15.10 -1.28 -9.43
CA MET A 91 -15.21 -2.72 -9.17
C MET A 91 -14.22 -3.55 -9.99
N THR A 92 -13.99 -3.17 -11.25
CA THR A 92 -13.02 -3.84 -12.12
C THR A 92 -11.59 -3.67 -11.64
N ASP A 93 -11.28 -2.57 -10.97
CA ASP A 93 -9.95 -2.32 -10.39
C ASP A 93 -9.72 -3.18 -9.15
N MET A 94 -10.78 -3.52 -8.43
CA MET A 94 -10.74 -4.35 -7.22
C MET A 94 -10.18 -5.75 -7.50
N GLU A 95 -10.36 -6.28 -8.69
CA GLU A 95 -9.81 -7.58 -9.07
C GLU A 95 -8.29 -7.60 -8.98
N SER A 96 -7.63 -6.55 -9.46
CA SER A 96 -6.17 -6.42 -9.38
C SER A 96 -5.70 -6.35 -7.94
N LEU A 97 -6.40 -5.58 -7.10
CA LEU A 97 -6.10 -5.47 -5.67
C LEU A 97 -6.33 -6.80 -4.95
N HIS A 98 -7.36 -7.54 -5.35
CA HIS A 98 -7.66 -8.84 -4.76
C HIS A 98 -6.57 -9.88 -5.04
N LEU A 99 -5.97 -9.86 -6.23
CA LEU A 99 -4.85 -10.75 -6.57
C LEU A 99 -3.63 -10.50 -5.68
N VAL A 100 -3.30 -9.24 -5.42
CA VAL A 100 -2.24 -8.89 -4.47
C VAL A 100 -2.60 -9.39 -3.07
N ASN A 101 -3.86 -9.17 -2.66
CA ASN A 101 -4.36 -9.54 -1.33
C ASN A 101 -4.31 -11.03 -1.03
N LYS A 102 -4.49 -11.89 -2.02
CA LYS A 102 -4.49 -13.36 -1.86
C LYS A 102 -3.15 -13.93 -1.39
N SER A 103 -2.07 -13.20 -1.55
CA SER A 103 -0.73 -13.70 -1.27
C SER A 103 -0.36 -13.68 0.21
N PHE A 104 -1.17 -13.05 1.09
CA PHE A 104 -0.81 -12.83 2.49
C PHE A 104 -1.99 -13.11 3.42
N GLU A 105 -1.68 -13.60 4.63
CA GLU A 105 -2.70 -13.96 5.63
C GLU A 105 -3.33 -12.73 6.29
N THR A 106 -2.50 -11.74 6.64
CA THR A 106 -2.97 -10.53 7.32
C THR A 106 -2.78 -9.33 6.41
N VAL A 107 -3.88 -8.83 5.88
CA VAL A 107 -3.88 -7.70 4.96
C VAL A 107 -4.94 -6.70 5.40
N THR A 108 -4.55 -5.43 5.43
CA THR A 108 -5.43 -4.30 5.74
C THR A 108 -5.39 -3.31 4.60
N TRP A 109 -6.52 -2.66 4.31
CA TRP A 109 -6.66 -1.68 3.24
C TRP A 109 -7.14 -0.35 3.77
N GLY A 110 -6.53 0.73 3.27
CA GLY A 110 -7.05 2.08 3.39
C GLY A 110 -7.19 2.68 2.00
N ILE A 111 -8.23 3.49 1.78
CA ILE A 111 -8.46 4.19 0.51
C ILE A 111 -8.78 5.64 0.82
N GLY A 112 -8.04 6.55 0.21
CA GLY A 112 -8.24 7.99 0.37
C GLY A 112 -8.27 8.71 -0.97
N SER A 113 -9.14 9.71 -1.09
CA SER A 113 -9.21 10.56 -2.28
C SER A 113 -8.30 11.77 -2.11
N TRP A 114 -7.54 12.11 -3.15
CA TRP A 114 -6.64 13.25 -3.12
C TRP A 114 -6.74 14.10 -4.39
N HIS A 115 -6.11 15.26 -4.38
CA HIS A 115 -6.21 16.23 -5.49
C HIS A 115 -5.15 16.06 -6.56
N GLU A 116 -4.19 15.17 -6.35
CA GLU A 116 -3.14 14.92 -7.34
C GLU A 116 -3.68 14.10 -8.52
N ASP A 117 -3.05 14.23 -9.68
CA ASP A 117 -3.46 13.56 -10.91
C ASP A 117 -2.71 12.25 -11.10
N SER A 118 -2.70 11.41 -10.09
CA SER A 118 -2.08 10.10 -10.14
C SER A 118 -2.78 9.11 -9.23
N VAL A 119 -2.62 7.82 -9.56
CA VAL A 119 -2.96 6.72 -8.66
C VAL A 119 -1.69 6.33 -7.93
N ARG A 120 -1.77 6.22 -6.62
CA ARG A 120 -0.62 5.85 -5.80
C ARG A 120 -0.99 4.72 -4.86
N LEU A 121 -0.13 3.74 -4.75
CA LEU A 121 -0.27 2.64 -3.81
C LEU A 121 0.97 2.60 -2.93
N VAL A 122 0.79 2.91 -1.66
CA VAL A 122 1.81 2.80 -0.62
C VAL A 122 1.56 1.51 0.14
N THR A 123 2.59 0.70 0.31
CA THR A 123 2.49 -0.60 0.98
C THR A 123 3.44 -0.62 2.16
N LEU A 124 2.91 -0.86 3.36
CA LEU A 124 3.70 -1.10 4.55
C LEU A 124 3.79 -2.60 4.78
N VAL A 125 4.98 -3.09 5.09
CA VAL A 125 5.25 -4.52 5.24
C VAL A 125 6.02 -4.76 6.54
N GLU A 126 5.48 -5.64 7.37
CA GLU A 126 6.21 -6.16 8.54
C GLU A 126 6.95 -7.43 8.12
N VAL A 127 8.27 -7.36 8.17
CA VAL A 127 9.17 -8.46 7.81
C VAL A 127 9.74 -9.09 9.07
N VAL A 128 9.64 -10.40 9.16
CA VAL A 128 10.21 -11.17 10.28
C VAL A 128 11.27 -12.13 9.77
N SER A 129 12.18 -12.50 10.65
CA SER A 129 13.21 -13.50 10.31
C SER A 129 12.58 -14.86 10.05
N GLN A 130 13.11 -15.52 9.07
CA GLN A 130 12.74 -16.91 8.82
C GLN A 130 13.41 -17.85 9.83
#